data_7d9401deb96f957fc170a36cdd87ddb3
#
_entry.id   7d9401deb96f957fc170a36cdd87ddb3
#
_cell.length_a   1.000
_cell.length_b   1.000
_cell.length_c   1.000
_cell.angle_alpha   90.00
_cell.angle_beta   90.00
_cell.angle_gamma   90.00
#
_symmetry.space_group_name_H-M   'P 1'
#
loop_
_entity.id
_entity.type
_entity.pdbx_description
1 polymer ?
#
loop_
_entity_poly.entity_id
_entity_poly.type
_entity_poly.pdbx_seq_one_letter_code
_entity_poly.pdbx_strand_id
1 'polypeptide(L)'
;MEAYALTDTGRVRSMNQDYIYASPEKVGFLPDLFLVADGMGGHKAGDYASRFMVENLVVYLNHRTQLKEGIKTVNKALYEMSLEREEFQGMGCTLVAAVIEEGILYAANVGDSRLYLIHDGAIRQITRDHSYVEEMVAMGMMQRGSADYNRKKNIITRAAGIKPDIEPDFFEEELEQGDYILLCSDGLSNMVDNDTMCSIVLSEGTLKEKAVRLIAEANKRGGTDNIAVVLVKPQEGGMGSC
;
A
#
# COMPACT_ATOMS: atom_id res chain seq x y z
N MET A 1 10.92 -10.37 -13.55
CA MET A 1 10.12 -9.95 -12.39
C MET A 1 8.81 -10.73 -12.36
N GLU A 2 8.37 -11.16 -11.19
CA GLU A 2 7.06 -11.78 -10.99
C GLU A 2 6.27 -10.94 -9.99
N ALA A 3 4.96 -10.80 -10.22
CA ALA A 3 4.08 -10.14 -9.28
C ALA A 3 2.72 -10.83 -9.21
N TYR A 4 2.08 -10.76 -8.05
CA TYR A 4 0.70 -11.22 -7.87
C TYR A 4 -0.03 -10.28 -6.92
N ALA A 5 -1.23 -9.89 -7.31
CA ALA A 5 -2.09 -9.01 -6.56
C ALA A 5 -3.41 -9.69 -6.24
N LEU A 6 -3.89 -9.53 -5.02
CA LEU A 6 -5.15 -10.10 -4.55
C LEU A 6 -5.79 -9.19 -3.50
N THR A 7 -7.10 -9.03 -3.57
CA THR A 7 -7.86 -8.34 -2.53
C THR A 7 -9.08 -9.16 -2.11
N ASP A 8 -9.53 -8.98 -0.88
CA ASP A 8 -10.66 -9.68 -0.25
C ASP A 8 -11.45 -8.71 0.62
N THR A 9 -12.76 -8.88 0.65
CA THR A 9 -13.66 -8.02 1.44
C THR A 9 -13.46 -8.17 2.95
N GLY A 10 -12.82 -9.25 3.38
CA GLY A 10 -12.76 -9.62 4.78
C GLY A 10 -14.03 -10.33 5.26
N ARG A 11 -14.19 -10.46 6.58
CA ARG A 11 -15.31 -11.19 7.19
C ARG A 11 -16.40 -10.28 7.75
N VAL A 12 -16.08 -9.00 7.96
CA VAL A 12 -16.95 -8.05 8.67
C VAL A 12 -17.52 -7.00 7.73
N ARG A 13 -16.74 -6.55 6.75
CA ARG A 13 -17.17 -5.53 5.80
C ARG A 13 -18.13 -6.12 4.78
N SER A 14 -19.08 -5.32 4.31
CA SER A 14 -20.05 -5.70 3.27
C SER A 14 -19.60 -5.31 1.86
N MET A 15 -18.59 -4.44 1.75
CA MET A 15 -18.05 -3.91 0.50
C MET A 15 -16.53 -3.87 0.59
N ASN A 16 -15.87 -4.12 -0.52
CA ASN A 16 -14.44 -3.93 -0.64
C ASN A 16 -14.15 -2.50 -1.13
N GLN A 17 -13.44 -1.74 -0.31
CA GLN A 17 -13.00 -0.37 -0.60
C GLN A 17 -11.49 -0.29 -0.89
N ASP A 18 -10.79 -1.44 -0.82
CA ASP A 18 -9.41 -1.54 -1.26
C ASP A 18 -9.33 -1.65 -2.77
N TYR A 19 -8.39 -0.96 -3.39
CA TYR A 19 -8.09 -1.07 -4.81
C TYR A 19 -6.60 -1.30 -5.03
N ILE A 20 -6.28 -2.18 -5.99
CA ILE A 20 -4.92 -2.63 -6.26
C ILE A 20 -4.58 -2.53 -7.74
N TYR A 21 -3.30 -2.30 -8.03
CA TYR A 21 -2.75 -2.40 -9.37
C TYR A 21 -1.37 -3.03 -9.32
N ALA A 22 -1.08 -3.96 -10.22
CA ALA A 22 0.22 -4.59 -10.32
C ALA A 22 0.57 -4.85 -11.79
N SER A 23 1.61 -4.20 -12.26
CA SER A 23 2.18 -4.42 -13.57
C SER A 23 3.68 -4.66 -13.44
N PRO A 24 4.15 -5.91 -13.63
CA PRO A 24 5.58 -6.19 -13.72
C PRO A 24 6.18 -5.77 -15.07
N GLU A 25 5.36 -5.22 -15.96
CA GLU A 25 5.73 -4.72 -17.27
C GLU A 25 5.62 -3.19 -17.29
N LYS A 26 6.18 -2.56 -18.34
CA LYS A 26 6.19 -1.11 -18.50
C LYS A 26 4.80 -0.48 -18.41
N VAL A 27 4.74 0.60 -17.61
CA VAL A 27 3.59 1.51 -17.53
C VAL A 27 4.05 2.89 -18.00
N GLY A 28 3.78 3.21 -19.25
CA GLY A 28 4.31 4.41 -19.90
C GLY A 28 5.84 4.41 -19.97
N PHE A 29 6.46 5.28 -19.17
CA PHE A 29 7.93 5.37 -19.08
C PHE A 29 8.51 4.61 -17.88
N LEU A 30 7.67 4.19 -16.93
CA LEU A 30 8.12 3.40 -15.77
C LEU A 30 8.37 1.95 -16.20
N PRO A 31 9.40 1.29 -15.63
CA PRO A 31 9.70 -0.12 -15.93
C PRO A 31 8.61 -1.08 -15.45
N ASP A 32 7.95 -0.72 -14.35
CA ASP A 32 6.86 -1.43 -13.68
C ASP A 32 6.06 -0.47 -12.81
N LEU A 33 4.98 -0.95 -12.18
CA LEU A 33 4.20 -0.16 -11.21
C LEU A 33 3.33 -1.07 -10.33
N PHE A 34 3.40 -0.87 -9.01
CA PHE A 34 2.62 -1.59 -8.02
C PHE A 34 1.95 -0.61 -7.08
N LEU A 35 0.62 -0.73 -6.89
CA LEU A 35 -0.17 0.20 -6.09
C LEU A 35 -1.14 -0.56 -5.19
N VAL A 36 -1.29 -0.09 -3.95
CA VAL A 36 -2.39 -0.44 -3.05
C VAL A 36 -2.99 0.86 -2.53
N ALA A 37 -4.30 0.98 -2.56
CA ALA A 37 -5.07 2.08 -2.00
C ALA A 37 -6.22 1.52 -1.15
N ASP A 38 -6.34 2.00 0.08
CA ASP A 38 -7.43 1.68 1.00
C ASP A 38 -8.36 2.88 1.07
N GLY A 39 -9.60 2.67 0.68
CA GLY A 39 -10.60 3.71 0.55
C GLY A 39 -11.34 4.00 1.84
N MET A 40 -11.39 5.27 2.21
CA MET A 40 -12.15 5.74 3.37
C MET A 40 -13.30 6.65 2.97
N GLY A 41 -14.39 6.58 3.72
CA GLY A 41 -15.60 7.36 3.50
C GLY A 41 -16.86 6.53 3.70
N GLY A 42 -18.01 7.19 3.83
CA GLY A 42 -19.29 6.49 4.01
C GLY A 42 -19.66 5.66 2.78
N HIS A 43 -20.15 4.44 3.02
CA HIS A 43 -20.70 3.51 2.01
C HIS A 43 -19.90 3.37 0.71
N LYS A 44 -20.23 4.09 -0.37
CA LYS A 44 -19.62 3.95 -1.70
C LYS A 44 -18.48 4.95 -1.96
N ALA A 45 -18.27 5.91 -1.07
CA ALA A 45 -17.31 6.97 -1.31
C ALA A 45 -15.86 6.48 -1.21
N GLY A 46 -15.58 5.54 -0.30
CA GLY A 46 -14.24 4.93 -0.17
C GLY A 46 -13.85 4.07 -1.38
N ASP A 47 -14.75 3.20 -1.87
CA ASP A 47 -14.51 2.41 -3.08
C ASP A 47 -14.23 3.31 -4.30
N TYR A 48 -15.01 4.38 -4.43
CA TYR A 48 -14.77 5.36 -5.48
C TYR A 48 -13.41 6.05 -5.33
N ALA A 49 -13.04 6.45 -4.12
CA ALA A 49 -11.80 7.19 -3.87
C ALA A 49 -10.55 6.36 -4.18
N SER A 50 -10.46 5.13 -3.68
CA SER A 50 -9.32 4.24 -3.91
C SER A 50 -9.18 3.87 -5.38
N ARG A 51 -10.31 3.54 -6.03
CA ARG A 51 -10.35 3.24 -7.45
C ARG A 51 -9.96 4.45 -8.30
N PHE A 52 -10.54 5.64 -8.03
CA PHE A 52 -10.20 6.88 -8.73
C PHE A 52 -8.71 7.19 -8.63
N MET A 53 -8.15 7.10 -7.40
CA MET A 53 -6.74 7.37 -7.16
C MET A 53 -5.84 6.47 -8.01
N VAL A 54 -6.06 5.17 -7.97
CA VAL A 54 -5.22 4.19 -8.68
C VAL A 54 -5.37 4.32 -10.21
N GLU A 55 -6.61 4.31 -10.73
CA GLU A 55 -6.85 4.36 -12.18
C GLU A 55 -6.31 5.65 -12.80
N ASN A 56 -6.55 6.81 -12.17
CA ASN A 56 -6.06 8.08 -12.71
C ASN A 56 -4.55 8.25 -12.54
N LEU A 57 -3.95 7.68 -11.50
CA LEU A 57 -2.49 7.68 -11.36
C LEU A 57 -1.82 6.84 -12.47
N VAL A 58 -2.37 5.67 -12.78
CA VAL A 58 -1.90 4.84 -13.91
C VAL A 58 -2.03 5.60 -15.24
N VAL A 59 -3.16 6.26 -15.49
CA VAL A 59 -3.36 7.09 -16.70
C VAL A 59 -2.34 8.23 -16.74
N TYR A 60 -2.10 8.93 -15.63
CA TYR A 60 -1.11 10.01 -15.56
C TYR A 60 0.30 9.50 -15.88
N LEU A 61 0.70 8.38 -15.28
CA LEU A 61 2.05 7.81 -15.41
C LEU A 61 2.29 7.18 -16.78
N ASN A 62 1.26 6.78 -17.52
CA ASN A 62 1.39 6.37 -18.91
C ASN A 62 1.93 7.48 -19.84
N HIS A 63 1.80 8.74 -19.42
CA HIS A 63 2.24 9.90 -20.21
C HIS A 63 3.35 10.71 -19.54
N ARG A 64 3.70 10.41 -18.28
CA ARG A 64 4.67 11.16 -17.47
C ARG A 64 5.39 10.24 -16.49
N THR A 65 6.63 10.58 -16.11
CA THR A 65 7.49 9.75 -15.24
C THR A 65 7.47 10.15 -13.77
N GLN A 66 6.92 11.29 -13.43
CA GLN A 66 7.06 11.87 -12.10
C GLN A 66 5.96 11.37 -11.17
N LEU A 67 6.23 10.33 -10.40
CA LEU A 67 5.29 9.75 -9.44
C LEU A 67 4.77 10.79 -8.44
N LYS A 68 5.64 11.66 -7.90
CA LYS A 68 5.26 12.71 -6.96
C LYS A 68 4.20 13.65 -7.54
N GLU A 69 4.43 14.14 -8.76
CA GLU A 69 3.51 15.06 -9.44
C GLU A 69 2.20 14.36 -9.82
N GLY A 70 2.28 13.08 -10.18
CA GLY A 70 1.10 12.25 -10.44
C GLY A 70 0.21 12.13 -9.20
N ILE A 71 0.80 11.78 -8.05
CA ILE A 71 0.06 11.65 -6.79
C ILE A 71 -0.60 12.99 -6.42
N LYS A 72 0.13 14.12 -6.51
CA LYS A 72 -0.41 15.44 -6.20
C LYS A 72 -1.53 15.86 -7.14
N THR A 73 -1.36 15.60 -8.45
CA THR A 73 -2.36 15.94 -9.46
C THR A 73 -3.65 15.16 -9.26
N VAL A 74 -3.54 13.85 -9.05
CA VAL A 74 -4.72 13.00 -8.83
C VAL A 74 -5.38 13.28 -7.49
N ASN A 75 -4.58 13.56 -6.43
CA ASN A 75 -5.11 14.00 -5.14
C ASN A 75 -5.99 15.24 -5.28
N LYS A 76 -5.48 16.25 -6.00
CA LYS A 76 -6.23 17.50 -6.20
C LYS A 76 -7.56 17.23 -6.92
N ALA A 77 -7.56 16.43 -7.98
CA ALA A 77 -8.77 16.07 -8.71
C ALA A 77 -9.77 15.30 -7.82
N LEU A 78 -9.28 14.36 -7.00
CA LEU A 78 -10.10 13.61 -6.04
C LEU A 78 -10.73 14.53 -4.98
N TYR A 79 -9.94 15.48 -4.45
CA TYR A 79 -10.42 16.48 -3.51
C TYR A 79 -11.50 17.38 -4.13
N GLU A 80 -11.26 17.94 -5.32
CA GLU A 80 -12.24 18.78 -6.03
C GLU A 80 -13.55 18.02 -6.25
N MET A 81 -13.48 16.77 -6.66
CA MET A 81 -14.67 15.91 -6.83
C MET A 81 -15.43 15.67 -5.51
N SER A 82 -14.74 15.57 -4.38
CA SER A 82 -15.36 15.43 -3.06
C SER A 82 -16.19 16.65 -2.65
N LEU A 83 -15.92 17.81 -3.23
CA LEU A 83 -16.67 19.05 -2.99
C LEU A 83 -17.89 19.21 -3.89
N GLU A 84 -17.90 18.55 -5.05
CA GLU A 84 -18.96 18.71 -6.05
C GLU A 84 -20.23 17.91 -5.71
N ARG A 85 -20.09 16.82 -4.92
CA ARG A 85 -21.20 15.91 -4.63
C ARG A 85 -21.26 15.59 -3.14
N GLU A 86 -22.43 15.76 -2.56
CA GLU A 86 -22.67 15.46 -1.14
C GLU A 86 -22.36 13.99 -0.79
N GLU A 87 -22.63 13.05 -1.70
CA GLU A 87 -22.34 11.62 -1.54
C GLU A 87 -20.84 11.28 -1.46
N PHE A 88 -19.96 12.19 -1.93
CA PHE A 88 -18.51 12.06 -1.91
C PHE A 88 -17.84 12.92 -0.83
N GLN A 89 -18.62 13.63 -0.03
CA GLN A 89 -18.07 14.50 1.00
C GLN A 89 -17.22 13.73 1.99
N GLY A 90 -15.97 14.15 2.16
CA GLY A 90 -15.01 13.52 3.07
C GLY A 90 -14.48 12.17 2.59
N MET A 91 -14.67 11.81 1.32
CA MET A 91 -14.01 10.65 0.75
C MET A 91 -12.50 10.85 0.64
N GLY A 92 -11.76 9.78 0.77
CA GLY A 92 -10.33 9.76 0.58
C GLY A 92 -9.81 8.33 0.50
N CYS A 93 -8.52 8.20 0.34
CA CYS A 93 -7.87 6.90 0.40
C CYS A 93 -6.41 7.02 0.85
N THR A 94 -5.85 5.91 1.31
CA THR A 94 -4.42 5.74 1.39
C THR A 94 -3.83 5.52 -0.01
N LEU A 95 -2.52 5.57 -0.11
CA LEU A 95 -1.79 5.10 -1.29
C LEU A 95 -0.41 4.64 -0.86
N VAL A 96 -0.07 3.41 -1.20
CA VAL A 96 1.32 2.96 -1.25
C VAL A 96 1.65 2.54 -2.67
N ALA A 97 2.77 3.05 -3.18
CA ALA A 97 3.22 2.82 -4.55
C ALA A 97 4.65 2.33 -4.56
N ALA A 98 4.98 1.46 -5.51
CA ALA A 98 6.34 0.97 -5.74
C ALA A 98 6.67 0.91 -7.23
N VAL A 99 7.91 1.26 -7.56
CA VAL A 99 8.57 1.10 -8.86
C VAL A 99 9.94 0.51 -8.61
N ILE A 100 10.38 -0.41 -9.46
CA ILE A 100 11.70 -1.03 -9.36
C ILE A 100 12.48 -0.70 -10.64
N GLU A 101 13.55 0.06 -10.51
CA GLU A 101 14.41 0.46 -11.61
C GLU A 101 15.87 0.18 -11.28
N GLU A 102 16.57 -0.54 -12.15
CA GLU A 102 18.01 -0.85 -12.03
C GLU A 102 18.43 -1.44 -10.67
N GLY A 103 17.55 -2.27 -10.06
CA GLY A 103 17.82 -2.90 -8.76
C GLY A 103 17.53 -2.02 -7.54
N ILE A 104 16.94 -0.85 -7.76
CA ILE A 104 16.51 0.06 -6.71
C ILE A 104 14.99 0.06 -6.63
N LEU A 105 14.46 -0.11 -5.43
CA LEU A 105 13.05 0.07 -5.10
C LEU A 105 12.80 1.53 -4.76
N TYR A 106 11.94 2.17 -5.52
CA TYR A 106 11.38 3.49 -5.22
C TYR A 106 9.97 3.33 -4.69
N ALA A 107 9.72 3.78 -3.48
CA ALA A 107 8.41 3.72 -2.87
C ALA A 107 7.86 5.10 -2.51
N ALA A 108 6.54 5.26 -2.63
CA ALA A 108 5.82 6.43 -2.15
C ALA A 108 4.70 6.01 -1.21
N ASN A 109 4.43 6.81 -0.16
CA ASN A 109 3.39 6.52 0.82
C ASN A 109 2.55 7.74 1.18
N VAL A 110 1.25 7.51 1.27
CA VAL A 110 0.23 8.39 1.85
C VAL A 110 -0.74 7.52 2.65
N GLY A 111 -0.77 7.68 3.97
CA GLY A 111 -1.65 6.89 4.84
C GLY A 111 -0.92 5.82 5.62
N ASP A 112 -1.63 4.76 5.98
CA ASP A 112 -1.17 3.65 6.81
C ASP A 112 -1.19 2.29 6.09
N SER A 113 -1.46 2.27 4.78
CA SER A 113 -1.07 1.15 3.92
C SER A 113 0.45 1.05 3.88
N ARG A 114 0.97 -0.18 3.83
CA ARG A 114 2.39 -0.40 4.10
C ARG A 114 3.11 -1.10 2.95
N LEU A 115 4.40 -0.82 2.84
CA LEU A 115 5.35 -1.57 2.03
C LEU A 115 6.41 -2.19 2.94
N TYR A 116 6.63 -3.49 2.74
CA TYR A 116 7.65 -4.27 3.42
C TYR A 116 8.67 -4.82 2.42
N LEU A 117 9.93 -4.87 2.84
CA LEU A 117 10.99 -5.64 2.21
C LEU A 117 11.26 -6.88 3.06
N ILE A 118 11.28 -8.04 2.40
CA ILE A 118 11.56 -9.33 3.03
C ILE A 118 12.85 -9.87 2.40
N HIS A 119 13.88 -9.99 3.22
CA HIS A 119 15.21 -10.42 2.85
C HIS A 119 15.78 -11.34 3.92
N ASP A 120 16.44 -12.44 3.51
CA ASP A 120 17.21 -13.37 4.36
C ASP A 120 16.52 -13.74 5.70
N GLY A 121 15.23 -14.07 5.64
CA GLY A 121 14.45 -14.47 6.81
C GLY A 121 13.93 -13.32 7.68
N ALA A 122 14.21 -12.08 7.31
CA ALA A 122 13.74 -10.89 8.01
C ALA A 122 12.72 -10.10 7.18
N ILE A 123 11.78 -9.45 7.86
CA ILE A 123 10.83 -8.53 7.27
C ILE A 123 11.02 -7.14 7.88
N ARG A 124 11.12 -6.14 7.03
CA ARG A 124 11.29 -4.74 7.43
C ARG A 124 10.24 -3.87 6.76
N GLN A 125 9.49 -3.09 7.53
CA GLN A 125 8.61 -2.07 7.00
C GLN A 125 9.47 -0.90 6.46
N ILE A 126 9.29 -0.56 5.19
CA ILE A 126 10.00 0.52 4.52
C ILE A 126 9.24 1.84 4.70
N THR A 127 7.92 1.80 4.48
CA THR A 127 7.06 2.97 4.66
C THR A 127 6.85 3.28 6.13
N ARG A 128 6.46 4.53 6.42
CA ARG A 128 6.04 4.96 7.75
C ARG A 128 4.58 5.36 7.71
N ASP A 129 3.80 4.83 8.65
CA ASP A 129 2.37 5.13 8.71
C ASP A 129 2.11 6.60 9.04
N HIS A 130 1.25 7.24 8.29
CA HIS A 130 0.70 8.55 8.62
C HIS A 130 -0.49 8.38 9.57
N SER A 131 -0.20 8.00 10.80
CA SER A 131 -1.19 7.79 11.84
C SER A 131 -0.88 8.59 13.10
N TYR A 132 -1.92 8.91 13.85
CA TYR A 132 -1.79 9.64 15.11
C TYR A 132 -0.82 8.95 16.08
N VAL A 133 -0.88 7.63 16.16
CA VAL A 133 -0.03 6.87 17.09
C VAL A 133 1.45 6.92 16.68
N GLU A 134 1.77 6.85 15.39
CA GLU A 134 3.15 6.95 14.92
C GLU A 134 3.73 8.36 15.09
N GLU A 135 2.92 9.40 14.96
CA GLU A 135 3.32 10.76 15.30
C GLU A 135 3.62 10.88 16.80
N MET A 136 2.76 10.33 17.66
CA MET A 136 2.99 10.35 19.11
C MET A 136 4.21 9.53 19.54
N VAL A 137 4.46 8.40 18.89
CA VAL A 137 5.68 7.60 19.11
C VAL A 137 6.93 8.39 18.71
N ALA A 138 6.90 9.05 17.55
CA ALA A 138 8.02 9.87 17.09
C ALA A 138 8.35 11.05 18.02
N MET A 139 7.33 11.62 18.69
CA MET A 139 7.49 12.67 19.70
C MET A 139 7.90 12.13 21.06
N GLY A 140 8.02 10.81 21.24
CA GLY A 140 8.30 10.18 22.54
C GLY A 140 7.13 10.22 23.54
N MET A 141 5.92 10.52 23.06
CA MET A 141 4.71 10.67 23.87
C MET A 141 3.88 9.39 23.98
N MET A 142 4.22 8.36 23.21
CA MET A 142 3.52 7.08 23.21
C MET A 142 4.50 5.93 22.96
N GLN A 143 4.25 4.78 23.59
CA GLN A 143 5.00 3.56 23.34
C GLN A 143 4.21 2.63 22.40
N ARG A 144 4.87 2.11 21.36
CA ARG A 144 4.27 1.10 20.47
C ARG A 144 3.80 -0.12 21.25
N GLY A 145 2.62 -0.63 20.89
CA GLY A 145 2.01 -1.78 21.56
C GLY A 145 1.33 -1.48 22.89
N SER A 146 1.37 -0.23 23.40
CA SER A 146 0.61 0.16 24.60
C SER A 146 -0.91 0.06 24.34
N ALA A 147 -1.71 0.03 25.43
CA ALA A 147 -3.16 -0.02 25.30
C ALA A 147 -3.72 1.21 24.55
N ASP A 148 -3.12 2.39 24.76
CA ASP A 148 -3.50 3.63 24.05
C ASP A 148 -3.13 3.58 22.58
N TYR A 149 -1.95 3.05 22.26
CA TYR A 149 -1.53 2.81 20.89
C TYR A 149 -2.54 1.91 20.15
N ASN A 150 -2.87 0.75 20.72
CA ASN A 150 -3.78 -0.21 20.10
C ASN A 150 -5.20 0.32 19.93
N ARG A 151 -5.67 1.21 20.80
CA ARG A 151 -6.99 1.85 20.65
C ARG A 151 -7.06 2.90 19.56
N LYS A 152 -5.94 3.54 19.22
CA LYS A 152 -5.88 4.71 18.32
C LYS A 152 -5.11 4.46 17.04
N LYS A 153 -4.60 3.24 16.82
CA LYS A 153 -3.73 2.92 15.68
C LYS A 153 -4.36 3.18 14.30
N ASN A 154 -5.70 3.09 14.21
CA ASN A 154 -6.43 3.30 12.96
C ASN A 154 -6.81 4.79 12.74
N ILE A 155 -6.28 5.74 13.52
CA ILE A 155 -6.51 7.17 13.28
C ILE A 155 -5.46 7.68 12.30
N ILE A 156 -5.85 7.82 11.04
CA ILE A 156 -5.01 8.31 9.95
C ILE A 156 -4.90 9.84 10.03
N THR A 157 -3.71 10.38 9.84
CA THR A 157 -3.43 11.83 9.84
C THR A 157 -3.23 12.42 8.45
N ARG A 158 -2.97 11.56 7.45
CA ARG A 158 -2.77 11.96 6.05
C ARG A 158 -3.42 10.94 5.11
N ALA A 159 -4.30 11.42 4.22
CA ALA A 159 -4.93 10.63 3.17
C ALA A 159 -5.14 11.46 1.91
N ALA A 160 -5.12 10.82 0.75
CA ALA A 160 -5.45 11.45 -0.52
C ALA A 160 -6.95 11.80 -0.58
N GLY A 161 -7.28 12.92 -1.22
CA GLY A 161 -8.66 13.40 -1.39
C GLY A 161 -9.22 14.21 -0.22
N ILE A 162 -8.53 14.27 0.93
CA ILE A 162 -8.99 14.98 2.13
C ILE A 162 -8.61 16.47 2.12
N LYS A 163 -7.50 16.81 1.48
CA LYS A 163 -7.01 18.18 1.35
C LYS A 163 -6.58 18.45 -0.10
N PRO A 164 -6.63 19.71 -0.57
CA PRO A 164 -6.23 20.03 -1.94
C PRO A 164 -4.75 19.72 -2.20
N ASP A 165 -3.91 19.94 -1.20
CA ASP A 165 -2.47 19.67 -1.27
C ASP A 165 -2.11 18.48 -0.38
N ILE A 166 -1.23 17.63 -0.92
CA ILE A 166 -0.69 16.47 -0.21
C ILE A 166 0.81 16.37 -0.43
N GLU A 167 1.53 15.91 0.59
CA GLU A 167 2.95 15.61 0.49
C GLU A 167 3.16 14.12 0.76
N PRO A 168 3.41 13.30 -0.28
CA PRO A 168 3.77 11.90 -0.13
C PRO A 168 5.17 11.77 0.47
N ASP A 169 5.39 10.77 1.32
CA ASP A 169 6.73 10.38 1.75
C ASP A 169 7.34 9.46 0.67
N PHE A 170 8.66 9.58 0.44
CA PHE A 170 9.40 8.78 -0.53
C PHE A 170 10.52 8.01 0.16
N PHE A 171 10.77 6.79 -0.35
CA PHE A 171 11.77 5.87 0.17
C PHE A 171 12.52 5.24 -1.01
N GLU A 172 13.80 4.97 -0.80
CA GLU A 172 14.67 4.28 -1.77
C GLU A 172 15.41 3.16 -1.03
N GLU A 173 15.42 1.96 -1.62
CA GLU A 173 16.08 0.78 -1.06
C GLU A 173 16.78 0.01 -2.17
N GLU A 174 18.04 -0.36 -1.95
CA GLU A 174 18.75 -1.30 -2.83
C GLU A 174 18.19 -2.70 -2.63
N LEU A 175 17.90 -3.38 -3.75
CA LEU A 175 17.36 -4.74 -3.73
C LEU A 175 18.48 -5.76 -3.93
N GLU A 176 18.39 -6.84 -3.17
CA GLU A 176 19.31 -7.97 -3.25
C GLU A 176 18.62 -9.20 -3.88
N GLN A 177 19.45 -10.16 -4.27
CA GLN A 177 18.94 -11.43 -4.80
C GLN A 177 18.14 -12.18 -3.73
N GLY A 178 16.95 -12.62 -4.09
CA GLY A 178 16.07 -13.36 -3.17
C GLY A 178 15.06 -12.50 -2.43
N ASP A 179 15.09 -11.18 -2.60
CA ASP A 179 14.14 -10.26 -2.00
C ASP A 179 12.71 -10.49 -2.46
N TYR A 180 11.78 -10.22 -1.53
CA TYR A 180 10.37 -10.03 -1.82
C TYR A 180 9.92 -8.67 -1.33
N ILE A 181 9.01 -8.05 -2.09
CA ILE A 181 8.35 -6.80 -1.73
C ILE A 181 6.88 -7.11 -1.51
N LEU A 182 6.34 -6.67 -0.37
CA LEU A 182 4.94 -6.83 -0.01
C LEU A 182 4.32 -5.45 0.22
N LEU A 183 3.35 -5.08 -0.63
CA LEU A 183 2.47 -3.94 -0.38
C LEU A 183 1.14 -4.47 0.16
N CYS A 184 0.58 -3.82 1.16
CA CYS A 184 -0.70 -4.23 1.73
C CYS A 184 -1.48 -3.07 2.35
N SER A 185 -2.81 -3.23 2.46
CA SER A 185 -3.65 -2.39 3.30
C SER A 185 -3.53 -2.78 4.79
N ASP A 186 -4.10 -1.96 5.65
CA ASP A 186 -4.09 -2.18 7.11
C ASP A 186 -4.86 -3.44 7.52
N GLY A 187 -5.83 -3.90 6.72
CA GLY A 187 -6.55 -5.14 6.95
C GLY A 187 -5.67 -6.39 6.94
N LEU A 188 -4.50 -6.37 6.26
CA LEU A 188 -3.50 -7.42 6.45
C LEU A 188 -2.66 -7.13 7.70
N SER A 189 -2.01 -5.98 7.77
CA SER A 189 -0.98 -5.69 8.77
C SER A 189 -1.53 -5.51 10.20
N ASN A 190 -2.83 -5.25 10.34
CA ASN A 190 -3.51 -5.23 11.63
C ASN A 190 -3.87 -6.64 12.14
N MET A 191 -4.00 -7.61 11.23
CA MET A 191 -4.42 -8.98 11.56
C MET A 191 -3.23 -9.94 11.66
N VAL A 192 -2.21 -9.76 10.83
CA VAL A 192 -1.09 -10.70 10.71
C VAL A 192 0.19 -10.00 11.16
N ASP A 193 0.89 -10.58 12.13
CA ASP A 193 2.18 -10.07 12.60
C ASP A 193 3.29 -10.27 11.57
N ASN A 194 4.35 -9.50 11.72
CA ASN A 194 5.48 -9.51 10.79
C ASN A 194 6.12 -10.88 10.63
N ASP A 195 6.33 -11.63 11.71
CA ASP A 195 6.97 -12.94 11.67
C ASP A 195 6.13 -13.95 10.87
N THR A 196 4.81 -13.91 11.05
CA THR A 196 3.86 -14.74 10.29
C THR A 196 3.85 -14.35 8.81
N MET A 197 3.82 -13.04 8.48
CA MET A 197 3.90 -12.58 7.09
C MET A 197 5.21 -13.03 6.43
N CYS A 198 6.32 -12.85 7.10
CA CYS A 198 7.64 -13.28 6.65
C CYS A 198 7.67 -14.79 6.36
N SER A 199 7.21 -15.60 7.31
CA SER A 199 7.15 -17.06 7.18
C SER A 199 6.31 -17.50 5.98
N ILE A 200 5.16 -16.87 5.75
CA ILE A 200 4.29 -17.17 4.61
C ILE A 200 4.98 -16.80 3.29
N VAL A 201 5.59 -15.61 3.21
CA VAL A 201 6.23 -15.15 1.98
C VAL A 201 7.45 -15.99 1.62
N LEU A 202 8.22 -16.43 2.60
CA LEU A 202 9.41 -17.27 2.38
C LEU A 202 9.09 -18.76 2.23
N SER A 203 7.85 -19.21 2.51
CA SER A 203 7.46 -20.60 2.35
C SER A 203 7.49 -21.03 0.87
N GLU A 204 7.49 -22.33 0.61
CA GLU A 204 7.38 -22.86 -0.74
C GLU A 204 6.04 -22.50 -1.42
N GLY A 205 6.07 -22.40 -2.74
CA GLY A 205 4.90 -22.14 -3.58
C GLY A 205 5.02 -20.88 -4.41
N THR A 206 4.05 -20.69 -5.28
CA THR A 206 3.92 -19.53 -6.17
C THR A 206 3.53 -18.27 -5.40
N LEU A 207 3.77 -17.07 -5.98
CA LEU A 207 3.30 -15.80 -5.39
C LEU A 207 1.79 -15.80 -5.16
N LYS A 208 1.02 -16.45 -6.05
CA LYS A 208 -0.42 -16.62 -5.89
C LYS A 208 -0.77 -17.37 -4.62
N GLU A 209 -0.15 -18.52 -4.39
CA GLU A 209 -0.42 -19.33 -3.19
C GLU A 209 -0.02 -18.60 -1.90
N LYS A 210 1.08 -17.84 -1.93
CA LYS A 210 1.52 -17.02 -0.81
C LYS A 210 0.53 -15.89 -0.52
N ALA A 211 0.08 -15.15 -1.54
CA ALA A 211 -0.93 -14.11 -1.39
C ALA A 211 -2.27 -14.66 -0.85
N VAL A 212 -2.72 -15.81 -1.35
CA VAL A 212 -3.91 -16.49 -0.82
C VAL A 212 -3.74 -16.88 0.64
N ARG A 213 -2.56 -17.39 1.06
CA ARG A 213 -2.28 -17.73 2.46
C ARG A 213 -2.25 -16.48 3.36
N LEU A 214 -1.70 -15.35 2.91
CA LEU A 214 -1.71 -14.09 3.65
C LEU A 214 -3.15 -13.64 3.93
N ILE A 215 -4.00 -13.60 2.91
CA ILE A 215 -5.42 -13.23 3.05
C ILE A 215 -6.18 -14.24 3.92
N ALA A 216 -5.94 -15.54 3.73
CA ALA A 216 -6.57 -16.56 4.55
C ALA A 216 -6.19 -16.44 6.03
N GLU A 217 -4.93 -16.14 6.35
CA GLU A 217 -4.49 -15.93 7.74
C GLU A 217 -5.10 -14.66 8.35
N ALA A 218 -5.18 -13.54 7.60
CA ALA A 218 -5.87 -12.35 8.05
C ALA A 218 -7.36 -12.62 8.34
N ASN A 219 -8.03 -13.31 7.44
CA ASN A 219 -9.43 -13.71 7.61
C ASN A 219 -9.64 -14.66 8.79
N LYS A 220 -8.72 -15.60 9.03
CA LYS A 220 -8.74 -16.52 10.19
C LYS A 220 -8.59 -15.77 11.51
N ARG A 221 -7.82 -14.69 11.54
CA ARG A 221 -7.61 -13.82 12.70
C ARG A 221 -8.71 -12.78 12.91
N GLY A 222 -9.77 -12.84 12.11
CA GLY A 222 -10.97 -12.01 12.27
C GLY A 222 -11.44 -11.31 11.00
N GLY A 223 -10.53 -10.96 10.07
CA GLY A 223 -10.87 -10.31 8.81
C GLY A 223 -11.75 -9.08 9.01
N THR A 224 -11.36 -8.21 9.95
CA THR A 224 -12.20 -7.09 10.41
C THR A 224 -12.31 -5.96 9.39
N ASP A 225 -11.41 -5.94 8.40
CA ASP A 225 -11.41 -4.97 7.31
C ASP A 225 -11.20 -5.62 5.95
N ASN A 226 -11.25 -4.80 4.89
CA ASN A 226 -10.83 -5.18 3.55
C ASN A 226 -9.33 -5.49 3.57
N ILE A 227 -8.89 -6.45 2.77
CA ILE A 227 -7.52 -6.94 2.78
C ILE A 227 -6.97 -6.87 1.36
N ALA A 228 -5.95 -6.05 1.14
CA ALA A 228 -5.24 -5.97 -0.12
C ALA A 228 -3.79 -6.42 0.04
N VAL A 229 -3.31 -7.18 -0.95
CA VAL A 229 -1.94 -7.71 -1.01
C VAL A 229 -1.43 -7.57 -2.44
N VAL A 230 -0.25 -6.96 -2.59
CA VAL A 230 0.55 -7.04 -3.81
C VAL A 230 1.91 -7.60 -3.42
N LEU A 231 2.23 -8.78 -3.94
CA LEU A 231 3.49 -9.47 -3.68
C LEU A 231 4.34 -9.46 -4.94
N VAL A 232 5.57 -8.97 -4.84
CA VAL A 232 6.52 -8.85 -5.95
C VAL A 232 7.79 -9.62 -5.61
N LYS A 233 8.27 -10.38 -6.59
CA LYS A 233 9.61 -10.97 -6.59
C LYS A 233 10.41 -10.34 -7.72
N PRO A 234 11.34 -9.43 -7.42
CA PRO A 234 12.22 -8.84 -8.41
C PRO A 234 12.96 -9.93 -9.20
N GLN A 235 13.23 -9.69 -10.47
CA GLN A 235 14.12 -10.58 -11.21
C GLN A 235 15.54 -10.44 -10.68
N GLU A 236 16.26 -11.53 -10.72
CA GLU A 236 17.71 -11.51 -10.52
C GLU A 236 18.30 -10.47 -11.49
N GLY A 237 18.69 -9.32 -10.95
CA GLY A 237 19.35 -8.31 -11.74
C GLY A 237 20.61 -8.92 -12.31
N GLY A 238 20.71 -8.96 -13.62
CA GLY A 238 21.98 -9.17 -14.25
C GLY A 238 22.92 -8.07 -13.77
N MET A 239 23.70 -8.35 -12.73
CA MET A 239 24.89 -7.55 -12.46
C MET A 239 25.71 -7.64 -13.73
N GLY A 240 25.72 -6.55 -14.49
CA GLY A 240 26.64 -6.41 -15.61
C GLY A 240 28.03 -6.70 -15.08
N SER A 241 28.56 -7.87 -15.46
CA SER A 241 29.98 -8.16 -15.31
C SER A 241 30.72 -7.08 -16.10
N CYS A 242 31.27 -6.11 -15.38
CA CYS A 242 32.36 -5.27 -15.91
C CYS A 242 33.63 -6.09 -16.02
#